data_e39b7c41269a34f5432ffaffdc7f4fbc
#
_entry.id   e39b7c41269a34f5432ffaffdc7f4fbc
#
_cell.length_a   1.000
_cell.length_b   1.000
_cell.length_c   1.000
_cell.angle_alpha   90.00
_cell.angle_beta   90.00
_cell.angle_gamma   90.00
#
_symmetry.space_group_name_H-M   'P 1'
#
loop_
_entity.id
_entity.type
_entity.pdbx_description
1 polymer ?
#
loop_
_entity_poly.entity_id
_entity_poly.type
_entity_poly.pdbx_seq_one_letter_code
_entity_poly.pdbx_strand_id
1 'polypeptide(L)'
;MLFCTYCALIQNMSTRTIAKSIRGYRKIHRYLGLGIALLLVISAITGILLAWKKDVDLLQPPTQKGAQLAIADYQPVEELANVALAAVDSLNLSADNLDRIEYRPTKGIAKVIFDTGSWEVQVDATSLKVLSVAKRHSDWIESLHDGSIVSDFFKLLSMNVLGIGLLFLIVTGFWLWWGPKKIRGLKKNS
;
A
#
# COMPACT_ATOMS: atom_id res chain seq x y z
N MET A 1 41.93 5.42 -46.50
CA MET A 1 42.42 5.02 -45.19
C MET A 1 41.97 5.97 -44.06
N LEU A 2 41.96 7.27 -44.23
CA LEU A 2 41.58 8.28 -43.21
C LEU A 2 40.10 8.18 -42.75
N PHE A 3 39.15 7.84 -43.65
CA PHE A 3 37.70 7.72 -43.31
C PHE A 3 37.41 6.57 -42.34
N CYS A 4 38.14 5.45 -42.44
CA CYS A 4 37.96 4.28 -41.60
C CYS A 4 38.42 4.54 -40.14
N THR A 5 39.53 5.29 -39.99
CA THR A 5 40.09 5.69 -38.69
C THR A 5 39.19 6.69 -37.96
N TYR A 6 38.56 7.62 -38.69
CA TYR A 6 37.64 8.60 -38.11
C TYR A 6 36.32 7.96 -37.66
N CYS A 7 35.78 7.01 -38.43
CA CYS A 7 34.58 6.26 -38.08
C CYS A 7 34.83 5.38 -36.83
N ALA A 8 35.96 4.73 -36.72
CA ALA A 8 36.35 3.94 -35.55
C ALA A 8 36.56 4.78 -34.29
N LEU A 9 37.09 6.01 -34.44
CA LEU A 9 37.25 6.97 -33.34
C LEU A 9 35.89 7.46 -32.79
N ILE A 10 34.96 7.83 -33.68
CA ILE A 10 33.60 8.26 -33.26
C ILE A 10 32.85 7.11 -32.59
N GLN A 11 32.95 5.90 -33.12
CA GLN A 11 32.34 4.69 -32.58
C GLN A 11 32.94 4.32 -31.22
N ASN A 12 34.23 4.47 -31.04
CA ASN A 12 34.93 4.21 -29.76
C ASN A 12 34.63 5.29 -28.71
N MET A 13 34.43 6.55 -29.09
CA MET A 13 33.93 7.61 -28.22
C MET A 13 32.50 7.33 -27.76
N SER A 14 31.59 6.87 -28.65
CA SER A 14 30.22 6.51 -28.31
C SER A 14 30.15 5.35 -27.32
N THR A 15 30.93 4.29 -27.53
CA THR A 15 30.95 3.12 -26.62
C THR A 15 31.52 3.45 -25.25
N ARG A 16 32.56 4.30 -25.18
CA ARG A 16 33.15 4.79 -23.92
C ARG A 16 32.16 5.63 -23.11
N THR A 17 31.40 6.51 -23.76
CA THR A 17 30.39 7.35 -23.12
C THR A 17 29.24 6.48 -22.55
N ILE A 18 28.74 5.52 -23.32
CA ILE A 18 27.72 4.57 -22.85
C ILE A 18 28.24 3.74 -21.66
N ALA A 19 29.48 3.24 -21.74
CA ALA A 19 30.09 2.46 -20.67
C ALA A 19 30.28 3.28 -19.37
N LYS A 20 30.62 4.57 -19.47
CA LYS A 20 30.70 5.49 -18.33
C LYS A 20 29.33 5.72 -17.70
N SER A 21 28.30 5.95 -18.53
CA SER A 21 26.92 6.09 -18.10
C SER A 21 26.44 4.84 -17.35
N ILE A 22 26.65 3.65 -17.90
CA ILE A 22 26.27 2.38 -17.26
C ILE A 22 26.91 2.23 -15.87
N ARG A 23 28.18 2.59 -15.73
CA ARG A 23 28.88 2.52 -14.42
C ARG A 23 28.25 3.50 -13.41
N GLY A 24 27.93 4.72 -13.83
CA GLY A 24 27.26 5.72 -13.00
C GLY A 24 25.89 5.24 -12.54
N TYR A 25 25.03 4.83 -13.49
CA TYR A 25 23.70 4.33 -13.18
C TYR A 25 23.70 3.07 -12.32
N ARG A 26 24.67 2.16 -12.50
CA ARG A 26 24.83 0.98 -11.64
C ARG A 26 25.09 1.37 -10.18
N LYS A 27 25.93 2.38 -9.97
CA LYS A 27 26.23 2.88 -8.63
C LYS A 27 24.99 3.50 -7.99
N ILE A 28 24.29 4.38 -8.71
CA ILE A 28 23.06 5.04 -8.22
C ILE A 28 21.98 4.00 -7.96
N HIS A 29 21.69 3.10 -8.90
CA HIS A 29 20.70 2.04 -8.77
C HIS A 29 20.94 1.18 -7.53
N ARG A 30 22.20 0.79 -7.27
CA ARG A 30 22.57 -0.02 -6.11
C ARG A 30 22.33 0.72 -4.79
N TYR A 31 22.79 1.96 -4.67
CA TYR A 31 22.64 2.71 -3.42
C TYR A 31 21.19 3.14 -3.17
N LEU A 32 20.48 3.56 -4.20
CA LEU A 32 19.06 3.87 -4.09
C LEU A 32 18.26 2.61 -3.74
N GLY A 33 18.51 1.50 -4.43
CA GLY A 33 17.86 0.22 -4.14
C GLY A 33 18.10 -0.25 -2.71
N LEU A 34 19.34 -0.15 -2.22
CA LEU A 34 19.66 -0.52 -0.83
C LEU A 34 18.98 0.43 0.17
N GLY A 35 18.94 1.74 -0.12
CA GLY A 35 18.33 2.73 0.77
C GLY A 35 16.84 2.52 0.96
N ILE A 36 16.10 2.11 -0.08
CA ILE A 36 14.65 1.87 0.02
C ILE A 36 14.28 0.39 0.24
N ALA A 37 15.26 -0.52 0.24
CA ALA A 37 15.02 -1.97 0.31
C ALA A 37 14.23 -2.36 1.56
N LEU A 38 14.56 -1.79 2.72
CA LEU A 38 13.87 -2.09 3.97
C LEU A 38 12.39 -1.70 3.89
N LEU A 39 12.09 -0.48 3.42
CA LEU A 39 10.71 -0.01 3.27
C LEU A 39 9.95 -0.86 2.25
N LEU A 40 10.60 -1.25 1.14
CA LEU A 40 9.99 -2.12 0.13
C LEU A 40 9.65 -3.50 0.70
N VAL A 41 10.54 -4.09 1.50
CA VAL A 41 10.30 -5.41 2.12
C VAL A 41 9.11 -5.33 3.08
N ILE A 42 9.07 -4.32 3.96
CA ILE A 42 7.95 -4.11 4.88
C ILE A 42 6.65 -3.93 4.09
N SER A 43 6.63 -3.04 3.11
CA SER A 43 5.45 -2.78 2.29
C SER A 43 5.02 -4.01 1.48
N ALA A 44 5.95 -4.82 0.98
CA ALA A 44 5.62 -6.04 0.25
C ALA A 44 4.99 -7.11 1.16
N ILE A 45 5.56 -7.36 2.33
CA ILE A 45 5.03 -8.34 3.29
C ILE A 45 3.65 -7.93 3.78
N THR A 46 3.51 -6.67 4.23
CA THR A 46 2.22 -6.14 4.72
C THR A 46 1.18 -6.08 3.61
N GLY A 47 1.56 -5.74 2.37
CA GLY A 47 0.67 -5.76 1.21
C GLY A 47 0.12 -7.15 0.89
N ILE A 48 0.95 -8.21 1.02
CA ILE A 48 0.48 -9.60 0.90
C ILE A 48 -0.55 -9.92 1.98
N LEU A 49 -0.29 -9.57 3.25
CA LEU A 49 -1.24 -9.80 4.33
C LEU A 49 -2.55 -9.04 4.11
N LEU A 50 -2.49 -7.79 3.65
CA LEU A 50 -3.67 -6.98 3.34
C LEU A 50 -4.46 -7.53 2.15
N ALA A 51 -3.83 -8.17 1.18
CA ALA A 51 -4.53 -8.84 0.08
C ALA A 51 -5.44 -9.97 0.58
N TRP A 52 -5.04 -10.64 1.66
CA TRP A 52 -5.78 -11.75 2.27
C TRP A 52 -6.71 -11.32 3.42
N LYS A 53 -6.80 -10.02 3.72
CA LYS A 53 -7.53 -9.53 4.92
C LYS A 53 -9.00 -9.94 4.98
N LYS A 54 -9.64 -10.18 3.83
CA LYS A 54 -11.06 -10.59 3.76
C LYS A 54 -11.27 -12.10 3.83
N ASP A 55 -10.24 -12.88 3.59
CA ASP A 55 -10.29 -14.34 3.53
C ASP A 55 -9.77 -14.97 4.82
N VAL A 56 -9.14 -14.18 5.69
CA VAL A 56 -8.59 -14.63 6.97
C VAL A 56 -9.26 -13.85 8.11
N ASP A 57 -10.15 -14.53 8.84
CA ASP A 57 -10.94 -13.94 9.93
C ASP A 57 -10.10 -13.30 11.04
N LEU A 58 -8.88 -13.79 11.24
CA LEU A 58 -7.94 -13.20 12.19
C LEU A 58 -7.50 -11.79 11.78
N LEU A 59 -7.41 -11.51 10.48
CA LEU A 59 -6.99 -10.19 9.98
C LEU A 59 -8.14 -9.20 10.02
N GLN A 60 -9.33 -9.61 9.59
CA GLN A 60 -10.52 -8.78 9.61
C GLN A 60 -11.75 -9.63 9.93
N PRO A 61 -12.62 -9.19 10.87
CA PRO A 61 -13.83 -9.92 11.20
C PRO A 61 -14.70 -10.15 9.97
N PRO A 62 -15.27 -11.36 9.81
CA PRO A 62 -16.17 -11.67 8.72
C PRO A 62 -17.39 -10.74 8.75
N THR A 63 -17.77 -10.23 7.60
CA THR A 63 -18.93 -9.34 7.48
C THR A 63 -20.21 -10.15 7.66
N GLN A 64 -20.94 -9.83 8.72
CA GLN A 64 -22.23 -10.45 9.05
C GLN A 64 -23.33 -10.05 8.04
N LYS A 65 -24.47 -10.71 8.11
CA LYS A 65 -25.68 -10.36 7.36
C LYS A 65 -26.75 -9.93 8.33
N GLY A 66 -27.33 -8.77 8.09
CA GLY A 66 -28.54 -8.27 8.75
C GLY A 66 -29.79 -8.54 7.92
N ALA A 67 -30.89 -7.92 8.31
CA ALA A 67 -32.10 -7.91 7.53
C ALA A 67 -31.85 -7.16 6.21
N GLN A 68 -32.24 -7.78 5.08
CA GLN A 68 -32.07 -7.16 3.74
C GLN A 68 -33.31 -6.32 3.42
N LEU A 69 -33.51 -5.24 4.15
CA LEU A 69 -34.61 -4.30 3.94
C LEU A 69 -34.17 -3.12 3.05
N ALA A 70 -35.14 -2.38 2.57
CA ALA A 70 -34.87 -1.17 1.81
C ALA A 70 -34.09 -0.15 2.67
N ILE A 71 -33.25 0.66 2.05
CA ILE A 71 -32.45 1.68 2.77
C ILE A 71 -33.35 2.66 3.55
N ALA A 72 -34.59 2.87 3.09
CA ALA A 72 -35.57 3.72 3.76
C ALA A 72 -35.96 3.20 5.18
N ASP A 73 -35.74 1.90 5.44
CA ASP A 73 -36.02 1.28 6.73
C ASP A 73 -34.84 1.31 7.70
N TYR A 74 -33.69 1.88 7.28
CA TYR A 74 -32.52 1.94 8.11
C TYR A 74 -32.67 2.97 9.22
N GLN A 75 -32.22 2.59 10.40
CA GLN A 75 -32.23 3.47 11.56
C GLN A 75 -31.24 4.63 11.40
N PRO A 76 -31.48 5.76 12.08
CA PRO A 76 -30.55 6.90 12.08
C PRO A 76 -29.14 6.52 12.54
N VAL A 77 -28.15 7.21 12.01
CA VAL A 77 -26.72 7.01 12.35
C VAL A 77 -26.48 7.10 13.85
N GLU A 78 -27.17 8.02 14.53
CA GLU A 78 -27.05 8.24 15.97
C GLU A 78 -27.48 7.01 16.77
N GLU A 79 -28.56 6.35 16.40
CA GLU A 79 -29.06 5.14 17.06
C GLU A 79 -28.05 3.98 16.88
N LEU A 80 -27.51 3.84 15.69
CA LEU A 80 -26.48 2.83 15.39
C LEU A 80 -25.20 3.08 16.21
N ALA A 81 -24.79 4.33 16.36
CA ALA A 81 -23.64 4.71 17.19
C ALA A 81 -23.90 4.41 18.68
N ASN A 82 -25.08 4.76 19.19
CA ASN A 82 -25.43 4.54 20.59
C ASN A 82 -25.46 3.03 20.94
N VAL A 83 -26.02 2.21 20.06
CA VAL A 83 -26.05 0.75 20.25
C VAL A 83 -24.62 0.17 20.20
N ALA A 84 -23.79 0.65 19.30
CA ALA A 84 -22.40 0.20 19.22
C ALA A 84 -21.58 0.62 20.45
N LEU A 85 -21.77 1.85 20.95
CA LEU A 85 -21.13 2.34 22.18
C LEU A 85 -21.53 1.50 23.38
N ALA A 86 -22.83 1.20 23.53
CA ALA A 86 -23.32 0.32 24.60
C ALA A 86 -22.69 -1.09 24.53
N ALA A 87 -22.45 -1.60 23.32
CA ALA A 87 -21.83 -2.92 23.13
C ALA A 87 -20.35 -2.98 23.52
N VAL A 88 -19.64 -1.84 23.55
CA VAL A 88 -18.21 -1.73 23.89
C VAL A 88 -17.97 -1.00 25.20
N ASP A 89 -18.99 -0.75 25.99
CA ASP A 89 -18.88 -0.05 27.29
C ASP A 89 -17.88 -0.72 28.24
N SER A 90 -17.87 -2.05 28.30
CA SER A 90 -16.90 -2.83 29.07
C SER A 90 -15.44 -2.68 28.61
N LEU A 91 -15.20 -2.11 27.44
CA LEU A 91 -13.87 -1.85 26.87
C LEU A 91 -13.39 -0.43 27.14
N ASN A 92 -14.15 0.37 27.89
CA ASN A 92 -13.90 1.80 28.14
C ASN A 92 -13.74 2.64 26.88
N LEU A 93 -14.50 2.32 25.82
CA LEU A 93 -14.57 3.10 24.59
C LEU A 93 -15.74 4.10 24.67
N SER A 94 -15.49 5.32 24.23
CA SER A 94 -16.44 6.43 24.21
C SER A 94 -16.71 6.94 22.81
N ALA A 95 -17.59 7.92 22.66
CA ALA A 95 -17.87 8.57 21.40
C ALA A 95 -16.62 9.24 20.78
N ASP A 96 -15.69 9.71 21.62
CA ASP A 96 -14.43 10.32 21.15
C ASP A 96 -13.50 9.31 20.46
N ASN A 97 -13.71 8.01 20.67
CA ASN A 97 -12.94 6.95 20.03
C ASN A 97 -13.58 6.45 18.73
N LEU A 98 -14.76 6.98 18.35
CA LEU A 98 -15.44 6.59 17.12
C LEU A 98 -14.75 7.22 15.92
N ASP A 99 -14.17 6.39 15.05
CA ASP A 99 -13.50 6.82 13.82
C ASP A 99 -14.54 7.04 12.70
N ARG A 100 -15.33 6.01 12.39
CA ARG A 100 -16.30 6.08 11.29
C ARG A 100 -17.41 5.04 11.39
N ILE A 101 -18.50 5.29 10.66
CA ILE A 101 -19.59 4.35 10.47
C ILE A 101 -19.72 4.03 8.97
N GLU A 102 -19.57 2.77 8.61
CA GLU A 102 -19.68 2.27 7.25
C GLU A 102 -20.99 1.52 7.04
N TYR A 103 -21.90 2.08 6.25
CA TYR A 103 -23.07 1.33 5.81
C TYR A 103 -22.72 0.31 4.73
N ARG A 104 -23.27 -0.89 4.86
CA ARG A 104 -23.17 -1.99 3.89
C ARG A 104 -24.56 -2.40 3.41
N PRO A 105 -25.20 -1.63 2.49
CA PRO A 105 -26.60 -1.87 2.09
C PRO A 105 -26.83 -3.28 1.54
N THR A 106 -25.89 -3.83 0.78
CA THR A 106 -25.98 -5.19 0.24
C THR A 106 -25.96 -6.29 1.31
N LYS A 107 -25.64 -5.94 2.56
CA LYS A 107 -25.61 -6.85 3.71
C LYS A 107 -26.63 -6.48 4.78
N GLY A 108 -27.29 -5.32 4.68
CA GLY A 108 -28.25 -4.82 5.67
C GLY A 108 -27.63 -4.45 7.02
N ILE A 109 -26.36 -4.05 7.05
CA ILE A 109 -25.62 -3.74 8.29
C ILE A 109 -24.92 -2.40 8.23
N ALA A 110 -24.64 -1.87 9.42
CA ALA A 110 -23.67 -0.81 9.65
C ALA A 110 -22.47 -1.37 10.45
N LYS A 111 -21.28 -0.95 10.08
CA LYS A 111 -20.05 -1.23 10.82
C LYS A 111 -19.62 0.06 11.52
N VAL A 112 -19.61 0.04 12.83
CA VAL A 112 -19.11 1.12 13.67
C VAL A 112 -17.68 0.79 14.07
N ILE A 113 -16.74 1.64 13.69
CA ILE A 113 -15.31 1.39 13.82
C ILE A 113 -14.72 2.39 14.81
N PHE A 114 -13.95 1.88 15.74
CA PHE A 114 -13.25 2.63 16.77
C PHE A 114 -11.75 2.63 16.48
N ASP A 115 -11.10 3.79 16.58
CA ASP A 115 -9.65 3.93 16.37
C ASP A 115 -8.87 3.30 17.52
N THR A 116 -9.31 3.51 18.75
CA THR A 116 -8.67 2.95 19.93
C THR A 116 -8.87 1.44 19.99
N GLY A 117 -7.75 0.71 19.83
CA GLY A 117 -7.73 -0.75 19.89
C GLY A 117 -8.29 -1.44 18.63
N SER A 118 -8.63 -0.67 17.57
CA SER A 118 -9.13 -1.16 16.29
C SER A 118 -10.35 -2.09 16.44
N TRP A 119 -11.34 -1.69 17.25
CA TRP A 119 -12.57 -2.42 17.44
C TRP A 119 -13.59 -2.13 16.33
N GLU A 120 -14.31 -3.16 15.91
CA GLU A 120 -15.44 -3.07 14.99
C GLU A 120 -16.68 -3.69 15.63
N VAL A 121 -17.77 -2.92 15.65
CA VAL A 121 -19.09 -3.39 16.04
C VAL A 121 -19.95 -3.44 14.78
N GLN A 122 -20.50 -4.62 14.46
CA GLN A 122 -21.43 -4.77 13.36
C GLN A 122 -22.86 -4.78 13.91
N VAL A 123 -23.67 -3.85 13.44
CA VAL A 123 -25.06 -3.65 13.86
C VAL A 123 -25.98 -3.85 12.67
N ASP A 124 -27.08 -4.57 12.86
CA ASP A 124 -28.16 -4.66 11.88
C ASP A 124 -28.77 -3.26 11.68
N ALA A 125 -28.77 -2.78 10.44
CA ALA A 125 -29.14 -1.41 10.12
C ALA A 125 -30.62 -1.09 10.35
N THR A 126 -31.48 -2.09 10.51
CA THR A 126 -32.91 -1.93 10.70
C THR A 126 -33.37 -2.28 12.10
N SER A 127 -32.90 -3.39 12.66
CA SER A 127 -33.34 -3.89 13.96
C SER A 127 -32.49 -3.40 15.13
N LEU A 128 -31.36 -2.71 14.86
CA LEU A 128 -30.38 -2.27 15.85
C LEU A 128 -29.73 -3.42 16.64
N LYS A 129 -29.86 -4.64 16.17
CA LYS A 129 -29.25 -5.80 16.83
C LYS A 129 -27.73 -5.81 16.60
N VAL A 130 -26.97 -5.94 17.68
CA VAL A 130 -25.52 -6.18 17.58
C VAL A 130 -25.28 -7.58 17.05
N LEU A 131 -24.56 -7.68 15.94
CA LEU A 131 -24.27 -8.95 15.25
C LEU A 131 -22.87 -9.46 15.58
N SER A 132 -21.92 -8.57 15.80
CA SER A 132 -20.52 -8.92 16.09
C SER A 132 -19.79 -7.77 16.76
N VAL A 133 -18.93 -8.09 17.72
CA VAL A 133 -17.93 -7.18 18.30
C VAL A 133 -16.58 -7.86 18.20
N ALA A 134 -15.65 -7.31 17.43
CA ALA A 134 -14.37 -7.95 17.19
C ALA A 134 -13.25 -6.93 16.84
N LYS A 135 -12.00 -7.35 16.98
CA LYS A 135 -10.85 -6.54 16.59
C LYS A 135 -10.51 -6.68 15.10
N ARG A 136 -10.07 -5.60 14.50
CA ARG A 136 -9.56 -5.50 13.13
C ARG A 136 -8.04 -5.44 13.15
N HIS A 137 -7.38 -6.58 13.08
CA HIS A 137 -5.92 -6.60 13.02
C HIS A 137 -5.37 -6.04 11.71
N SER A 138 -6.19 -6.00 10.64
CA SER A 138 -5.83 -5.37 9.37
C SER A 138 -5.48 -3.89 9.48
N ASP A 139 -6.07 -3.15 10.42
CA ASP A 139 -5.88 -1.70 10.54
C ASP A 139 -4.45 -1.37 11.01
N TRP A 140 -3.92 -2.17 11.96
CA TRP A 140 -2.52 -2.06 12.35
C TRP A 140 -1.55 -2.41 11.20
N ILE A 141 -1.87 -3.46 10.45
CA ILE A 141 -1.06 -3.88 9.29
C ILE A 141 -1.11 -2.79 8.20
N GLU A 142 -2.25 -2.16 7.99
CA GLU A 142 -2.43 -1.05 7.06
C GLU A 142 -1.58 0.16 7.47
N SER A 143 -1.59 0.50 8.76
CA SER A 143 -0.77 1.58 9.32
C SER A 143 0.74 1.31 9.19
N LEU A 144 1.15 0.04 9.27
CA LEU A 144 2.54 -0.35 9.02
C LEU A 144 2.87 -0.33 7.52
N HIS A 145 1.92 -0.72 6.67
CA HIS A 145 2.07 -0.76 5.22
C HIS A 145 2.32 0.63 4.62
N ASP A 146 1.55 1.61 5.06
CA ASP A 146 1.61 2.98 4.54
C ASP A 146 2.48 3.93 5.38
N GLY A 147 2.95 3.48 6.54
CA GLY A 147 3.81 4.25 7.44
C GLY A 147 3.06 5.18 8.38
N SER A 148 1.72 5.19 8.41
CA SER A 148 0.92 6.03 9.32
C SER A 148 1.10 5.67 10.80
N ILE A 149 1.67 4.49 11.09
CA ILE A 149 2.04 4.08 12.44
C ILE A 149 3.01 5.07 13.13
N VAL A 150 3.79 5.82 12.35
CA VAL A 150 4.71 6.84 12.87
C VAL A 150 4.04 8.20 12.91
N SER A 151 3.48 8.65 11.78
CA SER A 151 2.72 9.90 11.64
C SER A 151 2.17 10.04 10.21
N ASP A 152 1.17 10.91 10.01
CA ASP A 152 0.63 11.24 8.67
C ASP A 152 1.69 11.86 7.76
N PHE A 153 2.60 12.66 8.32
CA PHE A 153 3.73 13.19 7.56
C PHE A 153 4.66 12.07 7.08
N PHE A 154 4.96 11.10 7.95
CA PHE A 154 5.80 9.96 7.58
C PHE A 154 5.13 9.07 6.53
N LYS A 155 3.82 8.86 6.62
CA LYS A 155 3.01 8.20 5.59
C LYS A 155 3.22 8.84 4.22
N LEU A 156 3.02 10.16 4.14
CA LEU A 156 3.19 10.89 2.88
C LEU A 156 4.62 10.79 2.36
N LEU A 157 5.61 10.96 3.23
CA LEU A 157 7.03 10.90 2.87
C LEU A 157 7.44 9.50 2.38
N SER A 158 7.12 8.45 3.14
CA SER A 158 7.51 7.07 2.83
C SER A 158 6.91 6.59 1.52
N MET A 159 5.61 6.85 1.29
CA MET A 159 4.92 6.48 0.06
C MET A 159 5.49 7.21 -1.17
N ASN A 160 5.80 8.51 -1.05
CA ASN A 160 6.44 9.26 -2.15
C ASN A 160 7.86 8.76 -2.42
N VAL A 161 8.67 8.52 -1.38
CA VAL A 161 10.03 8.00 -1.53
C VAL A 161 10.01 6.62 -2.18
N LEU A 162 9.11 5.72 -1.76
CA LEU A 162 8.93 4.41 -2.38
C LEU A 162 8.49 4.52 -3.84
N GLY A 163 7.46 5.31 -4.12
CA GLY A 163 6.92 5.46 -5.47
C GLY A 163 7.93 6.04 -6.44
N ILE A 164 8.52 7.19 -6.12
CA ILE A 164 9.51 7.86 -6.97
C ILE A 164 10.78 7.01 -7.08
N GLY A 165 11.25 6.46 -5.96
CA GLY A 165 12.44 5.62 -5.92
C GLY A 165 12.28 4.36 -6.78
N LEU A 166 11.11 3.71 -6.72
CA LEU A 166 10.80 2.54 -7.54
C LEU A 166 10.75 2.86 -9.03
N LEU A 167 10.11 3.97 -9.42
CA LEU A 167 10.11 4.44 -10.81
C LEU A 167 11.54 4.67 -11.31
N PHE A 168 12.36 5.32 -10.50
CA PHE A 168 13.76 5.55 -10.85
C PHE A 168 14.55 4.24 -10.97
N LEU A 169 14.31 3.27 -10.08
CA LEU A 169 14.92 1.94 -10.15
C LEU A 169 14.51 1.19 -11.42
N ILE A 170 13.24 1.27 -11.83
CA ILE A 170 12.74 0.66 -13.07
C ILE A 170 13.48 1.25 -14.27
N VAL A 171 13.55 2.58 -14.39
CA VAL A 171 14.21 3.26 -15.51
C VAL A 171 15.69 2.91 -15.55
N THR A 172 16.38 3.00 -14.41
CA THR A 172 17.82 2.69 -14.35
C THR A 172 18.09 1.21 -14.55
N GLY A 173 17.24 0.32 -14.04
CA GLY A 173 17.32 -1.12 -14.27
C GLY A 173 17.19 -1.48 -15.75
N PHE A 174 16.21 -0.88 -16.44
CA PHE A 174 16.04 -1.06 -17.88
C PHE A 174 17.25 -0.59 -18.67
N TRP A 175 17.82 0.57 -18.30
CA TRP A 175 19.06 1.07 -18.92
C TRP A 175 20.25 0.13 -18.67
N LEU A 176 20.40 -0.39 -17.47
CA LEU A 176 21.47 -1.33 -17.12
C LEU A 176 21.33 -2.67 -17.83
N TRP A 177 20.12 -3.10 -18.15
CA TRP A 177 19.86 -4.32 -18.94
C TRP A 177 20.11 -4.11 -20.43
N TRP A 178 19.68 -2.98 -21.00
CA TRP A 178 19.77 -2.70 -22.43
C TRP A 178 21.13 -2.14 -22.86
N GLY A 179 21.75 -1.28 -22.05
CA GLY A 179 23.00 -0.59 -22.38
C GLY A 179 24.16 -1.52 -22.76
N PRO A 180 24.43 -2.61 -22.02
CA PRO A 180 25.46 -3.59 -22.41
C PRO A 180 25.19 -4.29 -23.74
N LYS A 181 23.92 -4.50 -24.09
CA LYS A 181 23.53 -5.09 -25.39
C LYS A 181 23.84 -4.13 -26.52
N LYS A 182 23.56 -2.85 -26.34
CA LYS A 182 23.90 -1.80 -27.32
C LYS A 182 25.42 -1.71 -27.57
N ILE A 183 26.23 -1.76 -26.50
CA ILE A 183 27.71 -1.75 -26.66
C ILE A 183 28.18 -2.98 -27.45
N ARG A 184 27.63 -4.17 -27.17
CA ARG A 184 28.00 -5.40 -27.89
C ARG A 184 27.63 -5.32 -29.38
N GLY A 185 26.46 -4.75 -29.69
CA GLY A 185 26.02 -4.55 -31.09
C GLY A 185 26.95 -3.59 -31.84
N LEU A 186 27.35 -2.48 -31.23
CA LEU A 186 28.27 -1.52 -31.82
C LEU A 186 29.65 -2.14 -32.09
N LYS A 187 30.16 -2.99 -31.20
CA LYS A 187 31.46 -3.68 -31.37
C LYS A 187 31.44 -4.76 -32.45
N LYS A 188 30.26 -5.38 -32.74
CA LYS A 188 30.13 -6.42 -33.77
C LYS A 188 30.14 -5.82 -35.19
N ASN A 189 29.70 -4.58 -35.32
CA ASN A 189 29.59 -3.88 -36.60
C ASN A 189 30.85 -2.99 -36.93
N SER A 190 31.85 -3.06 -36.09
CA SER A 190 33.16 -2.41 -36.22
C SER A 190 34.23 -3.43 -36.56
#